data_1469244ac8db563367d19b596344bbec
#
_entry.id   1469244ac8db563367d19b596344bbec
#
_cell.length_a   1.000
_cell.length_b   1.000
_cell.length_c   1.000
_cell.angle_alpha   90.00
_cell.angle_beta   90.00
_cell.angle_gamma   90.00
#
_symmetry.space_group_name_H-M   'P 1'
#
loop_
_entity.id
_entity.type
_entity.pdbx_description
1 polymer ?
#
loop_
_entity_poly.entity_id
_entity_poly.type
_entity_poly.pdbx_seq_one_letter_code
_entity_poly.pdbx_strand_id
1 'polypeptide(L)'
;MKKQQFVFILLLLLPFTGCKSVVKDTVVEPVVQVEKRQTGVLFERKVNGKWEWHEVGDETKDHKYVGKIENGKPHGRGKITFADGEQYVGKFKDGQKHGQGTLTTPDRDRYVGKFWHGEKHGQGTLTTPNGDKYVGRFYHGKKHVQGIYTFGKGEWGGQKYVGEYKDGKYHGRGTYTWSDGRKY
;
A
#
# COMPACT_ATOMS: atom_id res chain seq x y z
N MET A 1 -22.10 32.53 9.74
CA MET A 1 -23.55 32.27 9.84
C MET A 1 -24.00 31.78 8.47
N LYS A 2 -24.21 30.50 8.26
CA LYS A 2 -24.84 29.93 7.05
C LYS A 2 -26.13 29.24 7.46
N LYS A 3 -27.23 29.74 6.90
CA LYS A 3 -28.59 29.31 7.17
C LYS A 3 -28.83 27.90 6.60
N GLN A 4 -29.31 26.98 7.41
CA GLN A 4 -29.91 25.71 6.99
C GLN A 4 -31.31 25.98 6.47
N GLN A 5 -31.60 25.59 5.23
CA GLN A 5 -32.95 25.57 4.69
C GLN A 5 -33.60 24.23 5.03
N PHE A 6 -34.69 24.30 5.80
CA PHE A 6 -35.59 23.18 6.00
C PHE A 6 -36.59 23.16 4.84
N VAL A 7 -36.66 22.05 4.13
CA VAL A 7 -37.71 21.81 3.14
C VAL A 7 -38.86 21.12 3.84
N PHE A 8 -39.99 21.84 4.01
CA PHE A 8 -41.23 21.28 4.43
C PHE A 8 -41.96 20.63 3.26
N ILE A 9 -42.15 19.33 3.29
CA ILE A 9 -43.06 18.64 2.36
C ILE A 9 -44.43 18.56 3.04
N LEU A 10 -45.37 19.30 2.46
CA LEU A 10 -46.76 19.32 2.83
C LEU A 10 -47.46 18.08 2.26
N LEU A 11 -47.86 17.15 3.11
CA LEU A 11 -48.62 15.96 2.74
C LEU A 11 -50.12 16.27 2.88
N LEU A 12 -50.84 16.31 1.72
CA LEU A 12 -52.27 16.40 1.63
C LEU A 12 -52.91 15.07 2.10
N LEU A 13 -53.70 15.14 3.18
CA LEU A 13 -54.53 14.05 3.68
C LEU A 13 -55.83 13.98 2.91
N LEU A 14 -56.11 12.85 2.25
CA LEU A 14 -57.46 12.47 1.83
C LEU A 14 -57.97 11.36 2.73
N PRO A 15 -59.21 11.36 3.18
CA PRO A 15 -59.75 10.33 4.04
C PRO A 15 -60.23 9.13 3.24
N PHE A 16 -59.69 7.95 3.49
CA PHE A 16 -60.28 6.68 3.09
C PHE A 16 -60.70 5.90 4.33
N THR A 17 -61.98 5.72 4.44
CA THR A 17 -62.62 4.83 5.45
C THR A 17 -62.50 3.38 4.97
N GLY A 18 -62.05 2.49 5.86
CA GLY A 18 -62.34 1.08 5.74
C GLY A 18 -61.18 0.11 5.96
N CYS A 19 -61.41 -0.70 6.98
CA CYS A 19 -60.82 -2.00 7.28
C CYS A 19 -59.46 -2.05 7.99
N LYS A 20 -59.52 -2.44 9.24
CA LYS A 20 -58.39 -2.73 10.14
C LYS A 20 -57.66 -4.00 9.71
N SER A 21 -56.45 -3.88 9.28
CA SER A 21 -55.41 -4.88 9.51
C SER A 21 -54.20 -4.15 10.07
N VAL A 22 -53.84 -4.44 11.33
CA VAL A 22 -52.64 -3.87 11.96
C VAL A 22 -51.46 -4.64 11.42
N VAL A 23 -50.87 -4.13 10.33
CA VAL A 23 -49.52 -4.49 9.95
C VAL A 23 -48.61 -3.58 10.77
N LYS A 24 -47.89 -4.16 11.74
CA LYS A 24 -46.77 -3.48 12.38
C LYS A 24 -45.70 -3.29 11.33
N ASP A 25 -45.68 -2.13 10.68
CA ASP A 25 -44.53 -1.68 9.92
C ASP A 25 -43.35 -1.51 10.89
N THR A 26 -42.54 -2.51 10.97
CA THR A 26 -41.18 -2.39 11.52
C THR A 26 -40.40 -1.54 10.55
N VAL A 27 -40.34 -0.23 10.78
CA VAL A 27 -39.45 0.68 10.12
C VAL A 27 -38.04 0.22 10.49
N VAL A 28 -37.42 -0.58 9.62
CA VAL A 28 -35.99 -0.90 9.70
C VAL A 28 -35.28 0.36 9.24
N GLU A 29 -34.90 1.21 10.20
CA GLU A 29 -33.97 2.31 9.85
C GLU A 29 -32.72 1.69 9.26
N PRO A 30 -32.22 2.22 8.11
CA PRO A 30 -30.95 1.77 7.58
C PRO A 30 -29.88 2.10 8.63
N VAL A 31 -29.27 1.07 9.20
CA VAL A 31 -28.07 1.22 10.03
C VAL A 31 -26.97 1.73 9.11
N VAL A 32 -26.84 3.05 9.01
CA VAL A 32 -25.68 3.68 8.39
C VAL A 32 -24.50 3.35 9.29
N GLN A 33 -23.77 2.30 8.92
CA GLN A 33 -22.49 2.01 9.51
C GLN A 33 -21.54 3.15 9.14
N VAL A 34 -21.39 4.11 10.03
CA VAL A 34 -20.35 5.13 9.92
C VAL A 34 -19.02 4.40 10.05
N GLU A 35 -18.38 4.14 8.92
CA GLU A 35 -17.02 3.61 8.89
C GLU A 35 -16.14 4.49 9.78
N LYS A 36 -15.69 3.94 10.91
CA LYS A 36 -14.73 4.61 11.79
C LYS A 36 -13.37 4.68 11.10
N ARG A 37 -13.17 5.72 10.31
CA ARG A 37 -11.84 6.08 9.80
C ARG A 37 -11.08 6.77 10.93
N GLN A 38 -10.17 6.07 11.54
CA GLN A 38 -9.34 6.61 12.62
C GLN A 38 -7.86 6.50 12.25
N THR A 39 -7.04 7.37 12.82
CA THR A 39 -5.60 7.22 12.84
C THR A 39 -5.21 6.58 14.15
N GLY A 40 -4.30 5.60 14.12
CA GLY A 40 -3.93 4.88 15.32
C GLY A 40 -2.71 4.01 15.13
N VAL A 41 -2.49 3.14 16.11
CA VAL A 41 -1.41 2.15 16.13
C VAL A 41 -2.04 0.78 16.09
N LEU A 42 -1.47 -0.11 15.26
CA LEU A 42 -1.80 -1.53 15.24
C LEU A 42 -0.51 -2.34 15.28
N PHE A 43 -0.62 -3.55 15.76
CA PHE A 43 0.46 -4.53 15.81
C PHE A 43 0.07 -5.77 15.02
N GLU A 44 0.96 -6.25 14.16
CA GLU A 44 0.75 -7.46 13.38
C GLU A 44 1.64 -8.59 13.90
N ARG A 45 1.04 -9.73 14.20
CA ARG A 45 1.73 -10.94 14.66
C ARG A 45 1.07 -12.21 14.12
N LYS A 46 1.81 -13.29 14.16
CA LYS A 46 1.26 -14.61 13.82
C LYS A 46 0.49 -15.21 14.98
N VAL A 47 -0.79 -15.52 14.74
CA VAL A 47 -1.65 -16.30 15.65
C VAL A 47 -2.10 -17.53 14.88
N ASN A 48 -1.78 -18.73 15.40
CA ASN A 48 -2.10 -19.99 14.73
C ASN A 48 -1.65 -20.05 13.25
N GLY A 49 -0.45 -19.51 12.96
CA GLY A 49 0.13 -19.50 11.61
C GLY A 49 -0.40 -18.42 10.67
N LYS A 50 -1.39 -17.62 11.06
CA LYS A 50 -1.95 -16.51 10.29
C LYS A 50 -1.51 -15.17 10.85
N TRP A 51 -1.28 -14.19 9.97
CA TRP A 51 -1.00 -12.82 10.36
C TRP A 51 -2.31 -12.10 10.73
N GLU A 52 -2.33 -11.47 11.91
CA GLU A 52 -3.50 -10.79 12.44
C GLU A 52 -3.11 -9.43 13.04
N TRP A 53 -4.01 -8.44 12.91
CA TRP A 53 -3.84 -7.09 13.43
C TRP A 53 -4.47 -6.95 14.82
N HIS A 54 -3.76 -6.32 15.77
CA HIS A 54 -4.16 -6.13 17.15
C HIS A 54 -3.91 -4.66 17.57
N GLU A 55 -4.72 -4.14 18.48
CA GLU A 55 -4.54 -2.78 19.04
C GLU A 55 -3.43 -2.71 20.09
N VAL A 56 -3.05 -3.84 20.67
CA VAL A 56 -1.99 -3.95 21.67
C VAL A 56 -0.96 -4.97 21.20
N GLY A 57 0.33 -4.65 21.36
CA GLY A 57 1.44 -5.52 20.96
C GLY A 57 2.76 -5.16 21.61
N ASP A 58 3.77 -6.00 21.35
CA ASP A 58 5.15 -5.85 21.81
C ASP A 58 5.99 -5.30 20.64
N GLU A 59 6.47 -4.05 20.76
CA GLU A 59 7.25 -3.39 19.71
C GLU A 59 8.56 -4.09 19.35
N THR A 60 9.03 -5.01 20.21
CA THR A 60 10.27 -5.78 19.99
C THR A 60 10.04 -7.08 19.22
N LYS A 61 8.80 -7.55 19.11
CA LYS A 61 8.44 -8.84 18.53
C LYS A 61 7.41 -8.72 17.40
N ASP A 62 6.50 -7.76 17.53
CA ASP A 62 5.39 -7.58 16.60
C ASP A 62 5.75 -6.49 15.56
N HIS A 63 5.17 -6.58 14.39
CA HIS A 63 5.27 -5.51 13.41
C HIS A 63 4.38 -4.33 13.86
N LYS A 64 4.94 -3.12 13.98
CA LYS A 64 4.22 -1.93 14.44
C LYS A 64 3.77 -1.06 13.27
N TYR A 65 2.48 -0.86 13.15
CA TYR A 65 1.88 0.07 12.20
C TYR A 65 1.41 1.34 12.90
N VAL A 66 1.62 2.49 12.24
CA VAL A 66 1.09 3.80 12.64
C VAL A 66 0.49 4.48 11.41
N GLY A 67 -0.78 4.82 11.44
CA GLY A 67 -1.43 5.45 10.30
C GLY A 67 -2.94 5.36 10.31
N LYS A 68 -3.55 5.52 9.13
CA LYS A 68 -4.99 5.38 8.97
C LYS A 68 -5.42 3.92 9.10
N ILE A 69 -6.49 3.71 9.85
CA ILE A 69 -7.09 2.41 10.12
C ILE A 69 -8.53 2.43 9.61
N GLU A 70 -8.94 1.35 8.98
CA GLU A 70 -10.29 1.12 8.50
C GLU A 70 -10.63 -0.35 8.72
N ASN A 71 -11.76 -0.64 9.37
CA ASN A 71 -12.19 -2.01 9.73
C ASN A 71 -11.10 -2.82 10.45
N GLY A 72 -10.39 -2.20 11.43
CA GLY A 72 -9.34 -2.84 12.22
C GLY A 72 -8.06 -3.17 11.44
N LYS A 73 -7.86 -2.63 10.24
CA LYS A 73 -6.69 -2.88 9.38
C LYS A 73 -6.04 -1.60 8.89
N PRO A 74 -4.72 -1.61 8.60
CA PRO A 74 -4.06 -0.53 7.88
C PRO A 74 -4.78 -0.17 6.58
N HIS A 75 -5.12 1.11 6.42
CA HIS A 75 -5.75 1.64 5.21
C HIS A 75 -5.30 3.08 4.95
N GLY A 76 -5.18 3.50 3.67
CA GLY A 76 -4.72 4.84 3.34
C GLY A 76 -3.23 5.04 3.63
N ARG A 77 -2.80 6.18 4.18
CA ARG A 77 -1.40 6.48 4.47
C ARG A 77 -0.99 6.00 5.85
N GLY A 78 0.21 5.40 5.94
CA GLY A 78 0.78 4.95 7.20
C GLY A 78 2.24 4.51 7.07
N LYS A 79 2.81 4.13 8.21
CA LYS A 79 4.13 3.55 8.36
C LYS A 79 4.00 2.22 9.08
N ILE A 80 4.67 1.18 8.57
CA ILE A 80 4.92 -0.05 9.33
C ILE A 80 6.41 -0.20 9.56
N THR A 81 6.78 -0.64 10.76
CA THR A 81 8.12 -1.09 11.13
C THR A 81 8.01 -2.56 11.48
N PHE A 82 8.72 -3.39 10.75
CA PHE A 82 8.77 -4.82 10.96
C PHE A 82 9.74 -5.15 12.11
N ALA A 83 9.56 -6.30 12.74
CA ALA A 83 10.38 -6.73 13.88
C ALA A 83 11.88 -6.92 13.50
N ASP A 84 12.19 -7.19 12.23
CA ASP A 84 13.56 -7.27 11.70
C ASP A 84 14.18 -5.91 11.38
N GLY A 85 13.44 -4.81 11.56
CA GLY A 85 13.87 -3.43 11.28
C GLY A 85 13.56 -2.94 9.87
N GLU A 86 12.97 -3.77 8.98
CA GLU A 86 12.43 -3.28 7.71
C GLU A 86 11.37 -2.20 7.98
N GLN A 87 11.30 -1.17 7.15
CA GLN A 87 10.31 -0.10 7.26
C GLN A 87 9.62 0.16 5.93
N TYR A 88 8.31 0.32 5.97
CA TYR A 88 7.55 0.81 4.83
C TYR A 88 6.76 2.07 5.23
N VAL A 89 6.84 3.10 4.38
CA VAL A 89 6.05 4.32 4.49
C VAL A 89 5.30 4.52 3.17
N GLY A 90 3.98 4.53 3.20
CA GLY A 90 3.22 4.61 1.97
C GLY A 90 1.72 4.42 2.15
N LYS A 91 1.07 4.04 1.05
CA LYS A 91 -0.34 3.69 1.06
C LYS A 91 -0.54 2.22 1.44
N PHE A 92 -1.61 1.98 2.16
CA PHE A 92 -2.11 0.66 2.53
C PHE A 92 -3.53 0.48 2.01
N LYS A 93 -3.89 -0.75 1.74
CA LYS A 93 -5.26 -1.19 1.45
C LYS A 93 -5.48 -2.55 2.09
N ASP A 94 -6.53 -2.66 2.93
CA ASP A 94 -6.96 -3.89 3.60
C ASP A 94 -5.80 -4.63 4.31
N GLY A 95 -4.95 -3.86 5.02
CA GLY A 95 -3.81 -4.37 5.76
C GLY A 95 -2.52 -4.54 4.94
N GLN A 96 -2.54 -4.36 3.61
CA GLN A 96 -1.40 -4.63 2.74
C GLN A 96 -0.77 -3.35 2.18
N LYS A 97 0.55 -3.36 1.95
CA LYS A 97 1.25 -2.31 1.19
C LYS A 97 0.62 -2.16 -0.19
N HIS A 98 0.21 -0.94 -0.57
CA HIS A 98 -0.50 -0.68 -1.82
C HIS A 98 -0.16 0.72 -2.38
N GLY A 99 -0.29 0.92 -3.71
CA GLY A 99 -0.04 2.23 -4.33
C GLY A 99 1.39 2.71 -4.14
N GLN A 100 1.61 4.00 -3.98
CA GLN A 100 2.94 4.58 -3.82
C GLN A 100 3.47 4.41 -2.40
N GLY A 101 4.76 4.04 -2.29
CA GLY A 101 5.44 3.90 -1.02
C GLY A 101 6.95 3.81 -1.13
N THR A 102 7.59 3.88 0.03
CA THR A 102 9.03 3.69 0.22
C THR A 102 9.23 2.51 1.17
N LEU A 103 10.03 1.55 0.77
CA LEU A 103 10.50 0.43 1.59
C LEU A 103 11.99 0.62 1.85
N THR A 104 12.41 0.48 3.08
CA THR A 104 13.83 0.49 3.49
C THR A 104 14.10 -0.79 4.27
N THR A 105 15.06 -1.58 3.82
CA THR A 105 15.48 -2.81 4.48
C THR A 105 16.48 -2.54 5.61
N PRO A 106 16.74 -3.49 6.51
CA PRO A 106 17.80 -3.38 7.52
C PRO A 106 19.19 -3.09 6.91
N ASP A 107 19.48 -3.67 5.74
CA ASP A 107 20.72 -3.44 4.99
C ASP A 107 20.76 -2.07 4.28
N ARG A 108 19.75 -1.23 4.51
CA ARG A 108 19.57 0.11 3.93
C ARG A 108 19.31 0.15 2.42
N ASP A 109 18.92 -0.97 1.81
CA ASP A 109 18.35 -0.92 0.47
C ASP A 109 17.06 -0.11 0.50
N ARG A 110 16.88 0.77 -0.48
CA ARG A 110 15.73 1.66 -0.53
C ARG A 110 14.98 1.50 -1.84
N TYR A 111 13.73 1.05 -1.76
CA TYR A 111 12.81 1.04 -2.89
C TYR A 111 11.80 2.18 -2.78
N VAL A 112 11.59 2.91 -3.85
CA VAL A 112 10.54 3.94 -4.00
C VAL A 112 9.75 3.60 -5.25
N GLY A 113 8.44 3.35 -5.10
CA GLY A 113 7.64 2.96 -6.24
C GLY A 113 6.24 2.47 -5.87
N LYS A 114 5.60 1.82 -6.85
CA LYS A 114 4.29 1.22 -6.64
C LYS A 114 4.40 -0.13 -5.93
N PHE A 115 3.37 -0.40 -5.11
CA PHE A 115 3.11 -1.68 -4.47
C PHE A 115 1.72 -2.18 -4.87
N TRP A 116 1.58 -3.49 -4.96
CA TRP A 116 0.32 -4.18 -5.21
C TRP A 116 0.29 -5.46 -4.38
N HIS A 117 -0.74 -5.62 -3.53
CA HIS A 117 -0.88 -6.76 -2.62
C HIS A 117 0.39 -7.10 -1.83
N GLY A 118 1.02 -6.06 -1.24
CA GLY A 118 2.22 -6.22 -0.42
C GLY A 118 3.55 -6.24 -1.20
N GLU A 119 3.54 -6.43 -2.52
CA GLU A 119 4.72 -6.62 -3.37
C GLU A 119 5.08 -5.38 -4.18
N LYS A 120 6.39 -5.22 -4.50
CA LYS A 120 6.85 -4.21 -5.46
C LYS A 120 6.23 -4.48 -6.82
N HIS A 121 5.59 -3.46 -7.43
CA HIS A 121 4.87 -3.60 -8.70
C HIS A 121 4.93 -2.30 -9.52
N GLY A 122 4.82 -2.41 -10.86
CA GLY A 122 4.84 -1.24 -11.74
C GLY A 122 6.16 -0.48 -11.69
N GLN A 123 6.15 0.83 -11.88
CA GLN A 123 7.36 1.65 -11.89
C GLN A 123 7.92 1.84 -10.48
N GLY A 124 9.26 1.75 -10.38
CA GLY A 124 9.97 1.97 -9.13
C GLY A 124 11.47 2.17 -9.31
N THR A 125 12.10 2.66 -8.25
CA THR A 125 13.54 2.84 -8.12
C THR A 125 14.01 2.05 -6.91
N LEU A 126 14.98 1.18 -7.10
CA LEU A 126 15.71 0.49 -6.04
C LEU A 126 17.13 1.05 -5.99
N THR A 127 17.60 1.43 -4.81
CA THR A 127 18.95 1.95 -4.56
C THR A 127 19.54 1.19 -3.38
N THR A 128 20.80 0.80 -3.50
CA THR A 128 21.57 0.12 -2.47
C THR A 128 22.57 1.08 -1.81
N PRO A 129 23.14 0.78 -0.63
CA PRO A 129 24.11 1.65 0.05
C PRO A 129 25.42 1.88 -0.75
N ASN A 130 25.84 0.91 -1.57
CA ASN A 130 27.01 1.09 -2.44
C ASN A 130 26.71 1.96 -3.67
N GLY A 131 25.44 2.40 -3.84
CA GLY A 131 25.02 3.28 -4.91
C GLY A 131 24.51 2.58 -6.17
N ASP A 132 24.38 1.24 -6.17
CA ASP A 132 23.69 0.55 -7.27
C ASP A 132 22.26 1.08 -7.35
N LYS A 133 21.80 1.31 -8.57
CA LYS A 133 20.48 1.87 -8.81
C LYS A 133 19.79 1.17 -9.96
N TYR A 134 18.61 0.67 -9.70
CA TYR A 134 17.68 0.21 -10.74
C TYR A 134 16.49 1.17 -10.85
N VAL A 135 16.18 1.58 -12.05
CA VAL A 135 14.98 2.35 -12.40
C VAL A 135 14.23 1.59 -13.48
N GLY A 136 13.01 1.14 -13.19
CA GLY A 136 12.28 0.34 -14.16
C GLY A 136 11.00 -0.27 -13.59
N ARG A 137 10.47 -1.23 -14.33
CA ARG A 137 9.27 -1.95 -13.91
C ARG A 137 9.60 -3.12 -12.98
N PHE A 138 8.69 -3.34 -12.04
CA PHE A 138 8.65 -4.49 -11.15
C PHE A 138 7.37 -5.28 -11.38
N TYR A 139 7.45 -6.59 -11.23
CA TYR A 139 6.33 -7.51 -11.25
C TYR A 139 6.58 -8.60 -10.21
N HIS A 140 5.64 -8.76 -9.26
CA HIS A 140 5.79 -9.67 -8.12
C HIS A 140 7.16 -9.57 -7.42
N GLY A 141 7.54 -8.34 -7.04
CA GLY A 141 8.79 -8.05 -6.34
C GLY A 141 10.06 -8.05 -7.19
N LYS A 142 10.02 -8.56 -8.44
CA LYS A 142 11.18 -8.75 -9.33
C LYS A 142 11.25 -7.68 -10.41
N LYS A 143 12.47 -7.30 -10.82
CA LYS A 143 12.71 -6.47 -12.02
C LYS A 143 12.13 -7.18 -13.25
N HIS A 144 11.34 -6.45 -14.05
CA HIS A 144 10.62 -7.04 -15.19
C HIS A 144 10.39 -6.02 -16.31
N VAL A 145 10.27 -6.51 -17.57
CA VAL A 145 10.11 -5.73 -18.80
C VAL A 145 11.31 -4.82 -19.03
N GLN A 146 11.20 -3.50 -18.94
CA GLN A 146 12.24 -2.53 -19.22
C GLN A 146 12.78 -1.87 -17.96
N GLY A 147 14.11 -1.67 -17.93
CA GLY A 147 14.75 -0.97 -16.84
C GLY A 147 16.18 -0.54 -17.13
N ILE A 148 16.68 0.31 -16.27
CA ILE A 148 18.04 0.82 -16.26
C ILE A 148 18.68 0.39 -14.95
N TYR A 149 19.81 -0.29 -15.04
CA TYR A 149 20.67 -0.58 -13.90
C TYR A 149 21.97 0.21 -14.03
N THR A 150 22.30 0.94 -12.99
CA THR A 150 23.58 1.67 -12.88
C THR A 150 24.34 1.07 -11.71
N PHE A 151 25.55 0.66 -11.95
CA PHE A 151 26.43 0.12 -10.92
C PHE A 151 27.01 1.27 -10.09
N GLY A 152 26.94 1.11 -8.77
CA GLY A 152 27.44 2.05 -7.79
C GLY A 152 28.95 1.97 -7.62
N LYS A 153 29.42 2.14 -6.37
CA LYS A 153 30.85 2.06 -6.04
C LYS A 153 31.35 0.61 -6.13
N GLY A 154 32.63 0.44 -6.54
CA GLY A 154 33.29 -0.86 -6.64
C GLY A 154 33.84 -1.11 -8.03
N GLU A 155 34.24 -2.35 -8.31
CA GLU A 155 34.87 -2.81 -9.58
C GLU A 155 34.03 -2.45 -10.83
N TRP A 156 32.71 -2.51 -10.71
CA TRP A 156 31.76 -2.23 -11.81
C TRP A 156 31.21 -0.80 -11.79
N GLY A 157 31.79 0.07 -10.94
CA GLY A 157 31.31 1.44 -10.74
C GLY A 157 31.24 2.25 -12.03
N GLY A 158 30.11 2.95 -12.22
CA GLY A 158 29.86 3.77 -13.41
C GLY A 158 29.36 3.01 -14.63
N GLN A 159 29.35 1.67 -14.59
CA GLN A 159 28.79 0.86 -15.67
C GLN A 159 27.24 0.91 -15.62
N LYS A 160 26.62 0.59 -16.78
CA LYS A 160 25.18 0.73 -16.93
C LYS A 160 24.63 -0.32 -17.89
N TYR A 161 23.49 -0.91 -17.50
CA TYR A 161 22.67 -1.70 -18.40
C TYR A 161 21.33 -0.99 -18.64
N VAL A 162 20.92 -0.94 -19.89
CA VAL A 162 19.59 -0.45 -20.32
C VAL A 162 18.96 -1.51 -21.19
N GLY A 163 17.88 -2.12 -20.75
CA GLY A 163 17.29 -3.21 -21.51
C GLY A 163 16.17 -3.93 -20.80
N GLU A 164 15.87 -5.12 -21.34
CA GLU A 164 14.78 -5.97 -20.86
C GLU A 164 15.22 -6.79 -19.65
N TYR A 165 14.24 -7.06 -18.80
CA TYR A 165 14.36 -7.88 -17.61
C TYR A 165 13.25 -8.92 -17.55
N LYS A 166 13.56 -10.11 -17.10
CA LYS A 166 12.60 -11.16 -16.76
C LYS A 166 13.03 -11.81 -15.46
N ASP A 167 12.11 -11.84 -14.47
CA ASP A 167 12.33 -12.46 -13.16
C ASP A 167 13.61 -12.00 -12.44
N GLY A 168 13.95 -10.70 -12.57
CA GLY A 168 15.10 -10.07 -11.92
C GLY A 168 16.39 -10.13 -12.70
N LYS A 169 16.46 -10.88 -13.80
CA LYS A 169 17.64 -11.09 -14.65
C LYS A 169 17.57 -10.27 -15.95
N TYR A 170 18.73 -9.94 -16.53
CA TYR A 170 18.82 -9.42 -17.88
C TYR A 170 18.18 -10.41 -18.87
N HIS A 171 17.39 -9.89 -19.79
CA HIS A 171 16.66 -10.70 -20.77
C HIS A 171 16.48 -9.93 -22.07
N GLY A 172 16.34 -10.67 -23.18
CA GLY A 172 16.04 -10.08 -24.49
C GLY A 172 17.07 -9.03 -24.93
N ARG A 173 16.57 -7.89 -25.42
CA ARG A 173 17.43 -6.82 -25.96
C ARG A 173 17.87 -5.85 -24.89
N GLY A 174 19.14 -5.45 -24.92
CA GLY A 174 19.67 -4.45 -24.01
C GLY A 174 21.01 -3.91 -24.49
N THR A 175 21.43 -2.82 -23.89
CA THR A 175 22.75 -2.21 -24.11
C THR A 175 23.47 -2.17 -22.78
N TYR A 176 24.65 -2.76 -22.74
CA TYR A 176 25.59 -2.62 -21.65
C TYR A 176 26.63 -1.55 -22.01
N THR A 177 26.88 -0.62 -21.11
CA THR A 177 27.86 0.43 -21.25
C THR A 177 28.88 0.30 -20.14
N TRP A 178 30.17 0.15 -20.51
CA TRP A 178 31.26 0.12 -19.54
C TRP A 178 31.60 1.51 -19.03
N SER A 179 32.43 1.59 -17.99
CA SER A 179 32.89 2.85 -17.41
C SER A 179 33.75 3.71 -18.38
N ASP A 180 34.41 3.08 -19.36
CA ASP A 180 35.16 3.75 -20.42
C ASP A 180 34.31 4.19 -21.62
N GLY A 181 33.00 3.95 -21.58
CA GLY A 181 32.04 4.36 -22.61
C GLY A 181 31.82 3.35 -23.72
N ARG A 182 32.58 2.23 -23.78
CA ARG A 182 32.30 1.14 -24.72
C ARG A 182 30.91 0.58 -24.50
N LYS A 183 30.29 0.07 -25.57
CA LYS A 183 28.93 -0.50 -25.54
C LYS A 183 28.91 -1.88 -26.20
N TYR A 184 28.01 -2.70 -25.68
CA TYR A 184 27.63 -4.01 -26.22
C TYR A 184 26.11 -4.09 -26.35
#